data_ae446fba68e818b3f5f49583aff4a9c5
#
_entry.id   ae446fba68e818b3f5f49583aff4a9c5
#
_cell.length_a   1.000
_cell.length_b   1.000
_cell.length_c   1.000
_cell.angle_alpha   90.00
_cell.angle_beta   90.00
_cell.angle_gamma   90.00
#
_symmetry.space_group_name_H-M   'P 1'
#
loop_
_entity.id
_entity.type
_entity.pdbx_description
1 polymer ?
#
loop_
_entity_poly.entity_id
_entity_poly.type
_entity_poly.pdbx_seq_one_letter_code
_entity_poly.pdbx_strand_id
1 'polypeptide(L)'
;MTMAASLFLTGCGGSANTSGSDSNSGGSNGSGKRVVNVCSWGEYIDEDLIYKFEDETGIKVNYQTAESNEALYSLLKTGAGDYDVIVPSDYMIARLIDEGMLAELNYDNIPNYAKIGDQYKSLSFDPENKYTVPYTWGTLGIIYNSTMVDGDIDSWDAMFDEKYAGNVLMIRNSRDALAAALLDLGYDINTTDESQIREAYELLADAKSKGVYQSFVMDEVFGKM
;
A
#
# COMPACT_ATOMS: atom_id res chain seq x y z
N MET A 1 0.45 -52.89 16.22
CA MET A 1 1.15 -52.93 17.51
C MET A 1 1.01 -51.55 18.11
N THR A 2 -0.01 -51.35 18.82
CA THR A 2 -0.30 -51.06 20.23
C THR A 2 0.82 -50.30 20.97
N MET A 3 0.57 -49.07 21.43
CA MET A 3 0.41 -48.83 22.85
C MET A 3 -0.02 -47.38 23.12
N ALA A 4 -1.18 -47.28 23.81
CA ALA A 4 -1.71 -46.06 24.42
C ALA A 4 -1.07 -45.87 25.81
N ALA A 5 -0.94 -44.65 26.25
CA ALA A 5 -0.78 -44.34 27.68
C ALA A 5 -1.49 -43.03 28.03
N SER A 6 -2.60 -43.19 28.72
CA SER A 6 -3.36 -42.14 29.39
C SER A 6 -2.78 -41.90 30.78
N LEU A 7 -2.70 -40.68 31.24
CA LEU A 7 -2.50 -40.37 32.65
C LEU A 7 -3.46 -39.20 33.05
N PHE A 8 -4.47 -39.58 33.82
CA PHE A 8 -5.34 -38.71 34.61
C PHE A 8 -4.64 -38.36 35.93
N LEU A 9 -4.74 -37.09 36.31
CA LEU A 9 -4.59 -36.69 37.72
C LEU A 9 -5.67 -35.70 38.07
N THR A 10 -6.58 -36.15 38.88
CA THR A 10 -7.59 -35.40 39.64
C THR A 10 -6.98 -34.78 40.88
N GLY A 11 -7.40 -33.60 41.25
CA GLY A 11 -7.14 -32.96 42.54
C GLY A 11 -8.27 -32.01 42.93
N CYS A 12 -9.09 -32.49 43.83
CA CYS A 12 -10.22 -31.79 44.49
C CYS A 12 -9.77 -30.90 45.66
N GLY A 13 -10.60 -29.94 45.97
CA GLY A 13 -10.74 -29.27 47.27
C GLY A 13 -10.80 -27.77 47.12
N GLY A 14 -11.89 -27.04 47.33
CA GLY A 14 -12.90 -27.09 48.38
C GLY A 14 -12.83 -25.82 49.21
N SER A 15 -13.77 -24.97 49.13
CA SER A 15 -14.67 -24.36 50.11
C SER A 15 -14.95 -22.87 49.87
N ALA A 16 -16.22 -22.61 49.91
CA ALA A 16 -16.90 -21.31 49.87
C ALA A 16 -16.53 -20.44 51.07
N ASN A 17 -16.55 -19.12 50.91
CA ASN A 17 -17.25 -18.25 51.83
C ASN A 17 -17.68 -16.92 51.19
N THR A 18 -18.83 -16.47 51.61
CA THR A 18 -19.74 -15.42 51.18
C THR A 18 -19.29 -14.00 51.52
N SER A 19 -19.87 -13.09 50.75
CA SER A 19 -20.32 -11.73 51.06
C SER A 19 -19.30 -10.58 51.06
N GLY A 20 -19.60 -9.61 50.22
CA GLY A 20 -19.12 -8.24 50.33
C GLY A 20 -19.32 -7.48 49.02
N SER A 21 -20.50 -6.86 48.88
CA SER A 21 -20.72 -5.81 47.89
C SER A 21 -19.83 -4.65 48.21
N ASP A 22 -18.96 -4.26 47.23
CA ASP A 22 -18.55 -2.88 47.10
C ASP A 22 -18.26 -2.61 45.63
N SER A 23 -19.13 -1.83 45.05
CA SER A 23 -19.01 -1.20 43.77
C SER A 23 -17.89 -0.14 43.88
N ASN A 24 -16.69 -0.50 43.44
CA ASN A 24 -15.67 0.48 43.15
C ASN A 24 -15.39 0.45 41.67
N SER A 25 -15.96 1.39 40.93
CA SER A 25 -15.59 1.74 39.58
C SER A 25 -14.21 2.39 39.60
N GLY A 26 -13.19 1.57 39.77
CA GLY A 26 -11.80 1.94 39.57
C GLY A 26 -11.48 1.87 38.13
N GLY A 27 -11.43 3.02 37.45
CA GLY A 27 -10.81 3.13 36.14
C GLY A 27 -9.41 2.59 36.20
N SER A 28 -9.17 1.46 35.56
CA SER A 28 -7.85 0.91 35.32
C SER A 28 -7.14 1.87 34.34
N ASN A 29 -6.35 2.77 34.91
CA ASN A 29 -5.33 3.50 34.19
C ASN A 29 -4.26 2.48 33.77
N GLY A 30 -4.53 1.72 32.74
CA GLY A 30 -3.53 0.93 32.04
C GLY A 30 -2.60 1.87 31.31
N SER A 31 -1.44 2.16 31.88
CA SER A 31 -0.33 2.83 31.18
C SER A 31 0.31 1.87 30.17
N GLY A 32 -0.50 1.21 29.34
CA GLY A 32 -0.02 0.53 28.14
C GLY A 32 0.49 1.60 27.16
N LYS A 33 1.70 1.48 26.69
CA LYS A 33 2.19 2.33 25.61
C LYS A 33 1.21 2.21 24.44
N ARG A 34 0.65 3.34 23.98
CA ARG A 34 -0.18 3.37 22.79
C ARG A 34 0.70 3.04 21.59
N VAL A 35 0.21 2.22 20.68
CA VAL A 35 0.91 1.80 19.47
C VAL A 35 -0.02 2.04 18.29
N VAL A 36 0.52 2.46 17.16
CA VAL A 36 -0.17 2.53 15.87
C VAL A 36 0.60 1.73 14.85
N ASN A 37 -0.09 0.85 14.12
CA ASN A 37 0.47 0.02 13.07
C ASN A 37 0.18 0.67 11.73
N VAL A 38 1.23 1.03 10.98
CA VAL A 38 1.13 1.73 9.70
C VAL A 38 1.74 0.88 8.61
N CYS A 39 1.03 0.73 7.49
CA CYS A 39 1.58 0.11 6.28
C CYS A 39 1.58 1.11 5.12
N SER A 40 2.74 1.34 4.53
CA SER A 40 2.95 2.27 3.44
C SER A 40 3.98 1.74 2.44
N TRP A 41 4.62 2.61 1.70
CA TRP A 41 5.67 2.30 0.72
C TRP A 41 7.04 2.69 1.25
N GLY A 42 8.12 2.15 0.67
CA GLY A 42 9.47 2.33 1.17
C GLY A 42 9.91 3.80 1.26
N GLU A 43 9.73 4.56 0.19
CA GLU A 43 10.25 5.92 0.05
C GLU A 43 9.16 7.02 0.27
N TYR A 44 8.10 6.72 1.04
CA TYR A 44 6.95 7.63 1.17
C TYR A 44 6.99 8.52 2.41
N ILE A 45 7.89 8.30 3.34
CA ILE A 45 8.02 9.12 4.55
C ILE A 45 9.50 9.25 4.92
N ASP A 46 9.87 10.41 5.40
CA ASP A 46 11.13 10.60 6.11
C ASP A 46 11.01 9.95 7.50
N GLU A 47 11.83 8.95 7.79
CA GLU A 47 11.77 8.20 9.06
C GLU A 47 11.98 9.09 10.28
N ASP A 48 12.69 10.22 10.17
CA ASP A 48 12.84 11.18 11.25
C ASP A 48 11.49 11.76 11.71
N LEU A 49 10.50 11.82 10.80
CA LEU A 49 9.13 12.24 11.14
C LEU A 49 8.41 11.21 12.01
N ILE A 50 8.72 9.94 11.88
CA ILE A 50 8.17 8.88 12.73
C ILE A 50 8.71 9.07 14.17
N TYR A 51 10.01 9.24 14.33
CA TYR A 51 10.61 9.50 15.65
C TYR A 51 10.08 10.77 16.28
N LYS A 52 9.94 11.84 15.49
CA LYS A 52 9.34 13.10 15.95
C LYS A 52 7.90 12.92 16.44
N PHE A 53 7.08 12.18 15.68
CA PHE A 53 5.70 11.88 16.09
C PHE A 53 5.66 11.09 17.40
N GLU A 54 6.54 10.09 17.56
CA GLU A 54 6.64 9.31 18.79
C GLU A 54 7.03 10.18 19.99
N ASP A 55 7.98 11.08 19.81
CA ASP A 55 8.44 11.98 20.86
C ASP A 55 7.36 13.00 21.27
N GLU A 56 6.63 13.55 20.30
CA GLU A 56 5.57 14.55 20.54
C GLU A 56 4.31 13.94 21.16
N THR A 57 3.98 12.69 20.82
CA THR A 57 2.69 12.08 21.18
C THR A 57 2.78 11.01 22.26
N GLY A 58 3.94 10.41 22.43
CA GLY A 58 4.15 9.21 23.24
C GLY A 58 3.50 7.95 22.64
N ILE A 59 3.10 7.98 21.36
CA ILE A 59 2.54 6.86 20.63
C ILE A 59 3.67 6.20 19.83
N LYS A 60 3.84 4.88 20.01
CA LYS A 60 4.79 4.12 19.20
C LYS A 60 4.22 3.82 17.81
N VAL A 61 5.06 3.89 16.78
CA VAL A 61 4.70 3.57 15.40
C VAL A 61 5.40 2.28 14.97
N ASN A 62 4.63 1.27 14.63
CA ASN A 62 5.10 0.10 13.91
C ASN A 62 4.93 0.38 12.43
N TYR A 63 5.98 0.86 11.78
CA TYR A 63 5.95 1.17 10.35
C TYR A 63 6.40 -0.03 9.55
N GLN A 64 5.58 -0.47 8.60
CA GLN A 64 5.86 -1.56 7.66
C GLN A 64 5.68 -1.07 6.24
N THR A 65 6.43 -1.67 5.31
CA THR A 65 6.31 -1.37 3.88
C THR A 65 5.74 -2.55 3.13
N ALA A 66 4.88 -2.27 2.16
CA ALA A 66 4.36 -3.24 1.22
C ALA A 66 5.07 -3.09 -0.13
N GLU A 67 5.25 -4.20 -0.85
CA GLU A 67 5.87 -4.21 -2.17
C GLU A 67 4.92 -3.78 -3.30
N SER A 68 3.61 -3.98 -3.10
CA SER A 68 2.55 -3.62 -4.04
C SER A 68 1.20 -3.50 -3.35
N ASN A 69 0.24 -2.85 -4.01
CA ASN A 69 -1.15 -2.80 -3.54
C ASN A 69 -1.77 -4.19 -3.41
N GLU A 70 -1.43 -5.11 -4.31
CA GLU A 70 -1.91 -6.50 -4.29
C GLU A 70 -1.35 -7.29 -3.10
N ALA A 71 -0.07 -7.05 -2.75
CA ALA A 71 0.54 -7.63 -1.55
C ALA A 71 -0.12 -7.10 -0.27
N LEU A 72 -0.31 -5.78 -0.18
CA LEU A 72 -1.04 -5.14 0.93
C LEU A 72 -2.46 -5.71 1.06
N TYR A 73 -3.20 -5.78 -0.06
CA TYR A 73 -4.55 -6.36 -0.08
C TYR A 73 -4.55 -7.81 0.42
N SER A 74 -3.59 -8.61 0.00
CA SER A 74 -3.48 -10.02 0.43
C SER A 74 -3.24 -10.14 1.95
N LEU A 75 -2.41 -9.27 2.52
CA LEU A 75 -2.17 -9.22 3.97
C LEU A 75 -3.46 -8.87 4.72
N LEU A 76 -4.18 -7.84 4.25
CA LEU A 76 -5.45 -7.43 4.86
C LEU A 76 -6.51 -8.54 4.76
N LYS A 77 -6.63 -9.18 3.59
CA LYS A 77 -7.65 -10.22 3.34
C LYS A 77 -7.45 -11.48 4.15
N THR A 78 -6.20 -11.84 4.42
CA THR A 78 -5.85 -13.02 5.23
C THR A 78 -5.84 -12.74 6.73
N GLY A 79 -5.99 -11.47 7.15
CA GLY A 79 -5.86 -11.06 8.54
C GLY A 79 -4.42 -11.20 9.06
N ALA A 80 -3.44 -11.30 8.16
CA ALA A 80 -2.02 -11.35 8.53
C ALA A 80 -1.44 -9.96 8.84
N GLY A 81 -2.14 -8.90 8.44
CA GLY A 81 -1.79 -7.51 8.74
C GLY A 81 -2.85 -6.90 9.67
N ASP A 82 -2.43 -6.49 10.85
CA ASP A 82 -3.25 -5.74 11.81
C ASP A 82 -2.80 -4.28 11.76
N TYR A 83 -3.33 -3.54 10.79
CA TYR A 83 -2.96 -2.15 10.54
C TYR A 83 -4.07 -1.20 10.97
N ASP A 84 -3.67 -0.13 11.66
CA ASP A 84 -4.55 1.01 12.01
C ASP A 84 -4.61 2.02 10.85
N VAL A 85 -3.52 2.16 10.10
CA VAL A 85 -3.40 3.09 8.96
C VAL A 85 -2.71 2.39 7.80
N ILE A 86 -3.27 2.53 6.61
CA ILE A 86 -2.68 2.04 5.35
C ILE A 86 -2.64 3.17 4.32
N VAL A 87 -1.66 3.13 3.41
CA VAL A 87 -1.47 4.14 2.36
C VAL A 87 -1.52 3.48 0.97
N PRO A 88 -2.67 2.99 0.50
CA PRO A 88 -2.80 2.38 -0.81
C PRO A 88 -3.06 3.42 -1.91
N SER A 89 -2.95 2.99 -3.15
CA SER A 89 -3.38 3.78 -4.30
C SER A 89 -4.91 3.82 -4.44
N ASP A 90 -5.40 4.80 -5.16
CA ASP A 90 -6.82 5.10 -5.37
C ASP A 90 -7.67 3.90 -5.81
N TYR A 91 -7.20 3.13 -6.79
CA TYR A 91 -7.93 1.94 -7.27
C TYR A 91 -8.06 0.84 -6.19
N MET A 92 -7.06 0.73 -5.32
CA MET A 92 -7.13 -0.22 -4.21
C MET A 92 -8.03 0.30 -3.10
N ILE A 93 -8.04 1.63 -2.86
CA ILE A 93 -9.00 2.26 -1.95
C ILE A 93 -10.43 1.97 -2.41
N ALA A 94 -10.76 2.18 -3.69
CA ALA A 94 -12.08 1.86 -4.24
C ALA A 94 -12.48 0.41 -3.92
N ARG A 95 -11.59 -0.53 -4.16
CA ARG A 95 -11.81 -1.95 -3.87
C ARG A 95 -12.02 -2.23 -2.39
N LEU A 96 -11.21 -1.64 -1.52
CA LEU A 96 -11.32 -1.84 -0.07
C LEU A 96 -12.61 -1.24 0.49
N ILE A 97 -13.11 -0.13 -0.08
CA ILE A 97 -14.41 0.45 0.25
C ILE A 97 -15.54 -0.49 -0.18
N ASP A 98 -15.52 -0.97 -1.42
CA ASP A 98 -16.54 -1.88 -1.96
C ASP A 98 -16.62 -3.19 -1.16
N GLU A 99 -15.50 -3.66 -0.64
CA GLU A 99 -15.42 -4.86 0.19
C GLU A 99 -15.69 -4.60 1.69
N GLY A 100 -15.95 -3.34 2.09
CA GLY A 100 -16.24 -2.97 3.48
C GLY A 100 -15.07 -3.17 4.43
N MET A 101 -13.84 -3.01 3.95
CA MET A 101 -12.62 -3.27 4.70
C MET A 101 -12.03 -2.03 5.38
N LEU A 102 -12.58 -0.84 5.13
CA LEU A 102 -12.13 0.42 5.71
C LEU A 102 -13.12 0.94 6.75
N ALA A 103 -12.60 1.56 7.81
CA ALA A 103 -13.39 2.28 8.78
C ALA A 103 -13.62 3.73 8.34
N GLU A 104 -14.80 4.28 8.63
CA GLU A 104 -15.07 5.70 8.38
C GLU A 104 -14.20 6.59 9.28
N LEU A 105 -13.70 7.68 8.72
CA LEU A 105 -12.88 8.66 9.43
C LEU A 105 -13.74 9.67 10.18
N ASN A 106 -13.31 10.02 11.40
CA ASN A 106 -13.85 11.16 12.12
C ASN A 106 -12.98 12.39 11.87
N TYR A 107 -13.40 13.26 10.98
CA TYR A 107 -12.67 14.46 10.58
C TYR A 107 -12.55 15.52 11.69
N ASP A 108 -13.37 15.48 12.73
CA ASP A 108 -13.19 16.34 13.92
C ASP A 108 -11.83 16.09 14.58
N ASN A 109 -11.31 14.88 14.42
CA ASN A 109 -9.98 14.49 14.92
C ASN A 109 -8.85 14.79 13.92
N ILE A 110 -9.17 15.28 12.71
CA ILE A 110 -8.20 15.53 11.63
C ILE A 110 -8.27 17.00 11.17
N PRO A 111 -7.99 17.98 12.04
CA PRO A 111 -8.19 19.41 11.70
C PRO A 111 -7.30 19.87 10.52
N ASN A 112 -6.17 19.21 10.30
CA ASN A 112 -5.28 19.52 9.19
C ASN A 112 -5.86 19.13 7.81
N TYR A 113 -6.93 18.35 7.75
CA TYR A 113 -7.65 18.06 6.50
C TYR A 113 -8.11 19.34 5.78
N ALA A 114 -8.44 20.39 6.54
CA ALA A 114 -8.79 21.69 5.98
C ALA A 114 -7.67 22.35 5.15
N LYS A 115 -6.41 21.93 5.33
CA LYS A 115 -5.24 22.44 4.58
C LYS A 115 -5.02 21.75 3.24
N ILE A 116 -5.73 20.65 2.98
CA ILE A 116 -5.64 19.92 1.71
C ILE A 116 -6.42 20.70 0.65
N GLY A 117 -5.82 20.88 -0.53
CA GLY A 117 -6.45 21.56 -1.65
C GLY A 117 -7.72 20.82 -2.12
N ASP A 118 -8.76 21.58 -2.49
CA ASP A 118 -10.06 21.00 -2.83
C ASP A 118 -10.02 20.11 -4.09
N GLN A 119 -9.04 20.33 -4.98
CA GLN A 119 -8.82 19.50 -6.17
C GLN A 119 -8.41 18.05 -5.85
N TYR A 120 -8.00 17.76 -4.62
CA TYR A 120 -7.62 16.42 -4.16
C TYR A 120 -8.70 15.76 -3.29
N LYS A 121 -9.82 16.41 -3.10
CA LYS A 121 -10.95 15.94 -2.31
C LYS A 121 -12.07 15.44 -3.20
N SER A 122 -12.95 14.61 -2.66
CA SER A 122 -14.16 14.11 -3.33
C SER A 122 -13.86 13.45 -4.68
N LEU A 123 -12.75 12.71 -4.75
CA LEU A 123 -12.36 11.97 -5.95
C LEU A 123 -13.26 10.74 -6.12
N SER A 124 -13.32 10.21 -7.34
CA SER A 124 -14.27 9.15 -7.72
C SER A 124 -14.20 7.88 -6.87
N PHE A 125 -13.06 7.59 -6.27
CA PHE A 125 -12.86 6.41 -5.42
C PHE A 125 -13.40 6.59 -3.97
N ASP A 126 -13.57 7.84 -3.50
CA ASP A 126 -14.16 8.18 -2.20
C ASP A 126 -14.87 9.55 -2.30
N PRO A 127 -15.99 9.64 -3.03
CA PRO A 127 -16.61 10.91 -3.40
C PRO A 127 -17.18 11.70 -2.20
N GLU A 128 -17.45 11.03 -1.10
CA GLU A 128 -17.93 11.65 0.13
C GLU A 128 -16.79 11.92 1.14
N ASN A 129 -15.55 11.56 0.80
CA ASN A 129 -14.37 11.60 1.69
C ASN A 129 -14.62 10.92 3.04
N LYS A 130 -15.26 9.77 3.06
CA LYS A 130 -15.57 9.07 4.30
C LYS A 130 -14.40 8.27 4.86
N TYR A 131 -13.52 7.79 3.99
CA TYR A 131 -12.53 6.78 4.32
C TYR A 131 -11.09 7.24 4.17
N THR A 132 -10.83 8.35 3.46
CA THR A 132 -9.49 8.69 3.02
C THR A 132 -9.08 10.12 3.28
N VAL A 133 -7.80 10.30 3.60
CA VAL A 133 -7.12 11.58 3.57
C VAL A 133 -6.07 11.53 2.47
N PRO A 134 -6.12 12.42 1.45
CA PRO A 134 -5.11 12.46 0.40
C PRO A 134 -3.71 12.70 0.99
N TYR A 135 -2.76 11.86 0.61
CA TYR A 135 -1.37 11.95 1.07
C TYR A 135 -0.45 12.54 0.00
N THR A 136 -0.42 11.91 -1.17
CA THR A 136 0.41 12.35 -2.29
C THR A 136 -0.25 12.02 -3.61
N TRP A 137 0.19 12.68 -4.66
CA TRP A 137 -0.16 12.38 -6.04
C TRP A 137 1.07 12.55 -6.92
N GLY A 138 1.06 11.95 -8.09
CA GLY A 138 2.14 12.05 -9.03
C GLY A 138 1.69 11.82 -10.47
N THR A 139 2.61 11.99 -11.39
CA THR A 139 2.43 11.70 -12.81
C THR A 139 3.38 10.59 -13.23
N LEU A 140 2.92 9.74 -14.14
CA LEU A 140 3.77 8.78 -14.81
C LEU A 140 4.55 9.48 -15.92
N GLY A 141 5.85 9.19 -16.03
CA GLY A 141 6.70 9.78 -17.05
C GLY A 141 7.97 8.95 -17.29
N ILE A 142 8.69 9.27 -18.36
CA ILE A 142 9.97 8.65 -18.67
C ILE A 142 11.09 9.54 -18.12
N ILE A 143 11.97 8.95 -17.33
CA ILE A 143 13.22 9.56 -16.90
C ILE A 143 14.34 8.90 -17.69
N TYR A 144 15.21 9.68 -18.31
CA TYR A 144 16.31 9.15 -19.07
C TYR A 144 17.63 9.89 -18.82
N ASN A 145 18.72 9.18 -18.98
CA ASN A 145 20.06 9.76 -18.90
C ASN A 145 20.44 10.37 -20.26
N SER A 146 20.42 11.70 -20.35
CA SER A 146 20.72 12.44 -21.58
C SER A 146 22.15 12.27 -22.09
N THR A 147 23.05 11.64 -21.31
CA THR A 147 24.40 11.31 -21.79
C THR A 147 24.50 9.95 -22.48
N MET A 148 23.42 9.12 -22.36
CA MET A 148 23.33 7.78 -22.95
C MET A 148 22.33 7.69 -24.10
N VAL A 149 21.51 8.72 -24.27
CA VAL A 149 20.46 8.78 -25.29
C VAL A 149 20.74 9.93 -26.24
N ASP A 150 20.79 9.65 -27.54
CA ASP A 150 20.94 10.67 -28.57
C ASP A 150 19.56 11.32 -28.85
N GLY A 151 19.49 12.62 -28.60
CA GLY A 151 18.25 13.41 -28.78
C GLY A 151 17.29 13.35 -27.59
N ASP A 152 16.12 13.89 -27.79
CA ASP A 152 15.07 13.93 -26.77
C ASP A 152 14.17 12.69 -26.85
N ILE A 153 13.71 12.22 -25.70
CA ILE A 153 12.66 11.21 -25.60
C ILE A 153 11.32 11.95 -25.46
N ASP A 154 10.51 11.90 -26.49
CA ASP A 154 9.21 12.60 -26.56
C ASP A 154 8.01 11.67 -26.78
N SER A 155 8.26 10.34 -26.77
CA SER A 155 7.24 9.32 -26.97
C SER A 155 7.44 8.13 -26.03
N TRP A 156 6.34 7.45 -25.72
CA TRP A 156 6.32 6.23 -24.90
C TRP A 156 6.96 5.04 -25.63
N ASP A 157 7.05 5.06 -26.96
CA ASP A 157 7.67 4.01 -27.78
C ASP A 157 9.12 3.71 -27.34
N ALA A 158 9.81 4.70 -26.79
CA ALA A 158 11.15 4.53 -26.24
C ALA A 158 11.25 3.45 -25.17
N MET A 159 10.17 3.18 -24.45
CA MET A 159 10.10 2.13 -23.43
C MET A 159 10.04 0.71 -24.02
N PHE A 160 9.78 0.59 -25.33
CA PHE A 160 9.56 -0.66 -26.05
C PHE A 160 10.55 -0.88 -27.20
N ASP A 161 11.36 0.14 -27.52
CA ASP A 161 12.28 0.13 -28.65
C ASP A 161 13.53 -0.73 -28.36
N GLU A 162 13.77 -1.71 -29.25
CA GLU A 162 14.93 -2.61 -29.18
C GLU A 162 16.30 -1.88 -29.24
N LYS A 163 16.34 -0.63 -29.74
CA LYS A 163 17.59 0.16 -29.72
C LYS A 163 18.10 0.42 -28.30
N TYR A 164 17.21 0.35 -27.29
CA TYR A 164 17.57 0.51 -25.88
C TYR A 164 17.64 -0.83 -25.13
N ALA A 165 17.70 -1.97 -25.84
CA ALA A 165 17.72 -3.28 -25.23
C ALA A 165 18.76 -3.40 -24.10
N GLY A 166 18.30 -3.92 -22.96
CA GLY A 166 19.12 -4.07 -21.75
C GLY A 166 19.35 -2.80 -20.94
N ASN A 167 18.78 -1.65 -21.37
CA ASN A 167 18.97 -0.36 -20.70
C ASN A 167 17.64 0.29 -20.23
N VAL A 168 16.53 -0.37 -20.41
CA VAL A 168 15.24 0.13 -19.95
C VAL A 168 14.90 -0.49 -18.59
N LEU A 169 14.58 0.34 -17.61
CA LEU A 169 13.98 -0.05 -16.34
C LEU A 169 12.48 0.18 -16.43
N MET A 170 11.70 -0.90 -16.30
CA MET A 170 10.23 -0.81 -16.27
C MET A 170 9.75 -0.85 -14.84
N ILE A 171 8.73 -0.06 -14.53
CA ILE A 171 8.09 -0.10 -13.22
C ILE A 171 7.43 -1.46 -12.97
N ARG A 172 7.60 -2.01 -11.75
CA ARG A 172 7.04 -3.32 -11.36
C ARG A 172 5.57 -3.26 -10.91
N ASN A 173 4.98 -2.08 -10.90
CA ASN A 173 3.55 -1.93 -10.70
C ASN A 173 2.81 -2.31 -11.99
N SER A 174 1.89 -3.27 -11.91
CA SER A 174 1.18 -3.79 -13.10
C SER A 174 0.30 -2.75 -13.78
N ARG A 175 -0.34 -1.86 -13.02
CA ARG A 175 -1.16 -0.79 -13.59
C ARG A 175 -0.32 0.24 -14.32
N ASP A 176 0.78 0.68 -13.72
CA ASP A 176 1.65 1.69 -14.30
C ASP A 176 2.39 1.15 -15.53
N ALA A 177 2.83 -0.11 -15.49
CA ALA A 177 3.43 -0.75 -16.66
C ALA A 177 2.44 -0.88 -17.82
N LEU A 178 1.19 -1.31 -17.54
CA LEU A 178 0.13 -1.35 -18.55
C LEU A 178 -0.25 0.06 -19.04
N ALA A 179 -0.28 1.06 -18.14
CA ALA A 179 -0.56 2.45 -18.52
C ALA A 179 0.48 2.98 -19.52
N ALA A 180 1.77 2.69 -19.32
CA ALA A 180 2.81 3.07 -20.29
C ALA A 180 2.56 2.45 -21.68
N ALA A 181 2.17 1.17 -21.72
CA ALA A 181 1.85 0.50 -22.99
C ALA A 181 0.54 1.01 -23.62
N LEU A 182 -0.48 1.29 -22.81
CA LEU A 182 -1.73 1.88 -23.31
C LEU A 182 -1.51 3.27 -23.90
N LEU A 183 -0.66 4.09 -23.26
CA LEU A 183 -0.29 5.42 -23.75
C LEU A 183 0.45 5.33 -25.09
N ASP A 184 1.38 4.37 -25.22
CA ASP A 184 2.10 4.13 -26.48
C ASP A 184 1.14 3.73 -27.62
N LEU A 185 0.17 2.88 -27.32
CA LEU A 185 -0.86 2.44 -28.25
C LEU A 185 -1.96 3.51 -28.51
N GLY A 186 -1.94 4.64 -27.81
CA GLY A 186 -2.92 5.72 -27.95
C GLY A 186 -4.28 5.41 -27.30
N TYR A 187 -4.33 4.49 -26.33
CA TYR A 187 -5.53 4.12 -25.59
C TYR A 187 -5.69 4.90 -24.29
N ASP A 188 -6.90 4.94 -23.76
CA ASP A 188 -7.17 5.48 -22.42
C ASP A 188 -6.56 4.56 -21.36
N ILE A 189 -5.77 5.11 -20.44
CA ILE A 189 -5.16 4.36 -19.33
C ILE A 189 -6.18 3.73 -18.37
N ASN A 190 -7.41 4.22 -18.37
CA ASN A 190 -8.54 3.69 -17.59
C ASN A 190 -9.48 2.81 -18.42
N THR A 191 -9.08 2.39 -19.62
CA THR A 191 -9.90 1.51 -20.45
C THR A 191 -10.28 0.23 -19.70
N THR A 192 -11.52 -0.21 -19.92
CA THR A 192 -12.03 -1.53 -19.49
C THR A 192 -12.21 -2.48 -20.66
N ASP A 193 -11.78 -2.09 -21.87
CA ASP A 193 -11.82 -2.93 -23.05
C ASP A 193 -10.74 -4.00 -22.96
N GLU A 194 -11.16 -5.26 -22.85
CA GLU A 194 -10.24 -6.40 -22.72
C GLU A 194 -9.30 -6.54 -23.92
N SER A 195 -9.70 -6.13 -25.12
CA SER A 195 -8.86 -6.20 -26.31
C SER A 195 -7.71 -5.21 -26.23
N GLN A 196 -7.96 -3.98 -25.79
CA GLN A 196 -6.94 -2.94 -25.59
C GLN A 196 -5.97 -3.32 -24.47
N ILE A 197 -6.49 -3.84 -23.36
CA ILE A 197 -5.65 -4.33 -22.25
C ILE A 197 -4.75 -5.49 -22.70
N ARG A 198 -5.27 -6.38 -23.52
CA ARG A 198 -4.52 -7.51 -24.09
C ARG A 198 -3.41 -7.02 -25.02
N GLU A 199 -3.71 -6.07 -25.89
CA GLU A 199 -2.71 -5.47 -26.79
C GLU A 199 -1.57 -4.81 -26.02
N ALA A 200 -1.89 -4.05 -24.98
CA ALA A 200 -0.90 -3.46 -24.08
C ALA A 200 -0.03 -4.53 -23.36
N TYR A 201 -0.66 -5.62 -22.91
CA TYR A 201 0.08 -6.75 -22.34
C TYR A 201 0.99 -7.42 -23.37
N GLU A 202 0.53 -7.62 -24.61
CA GLU A 202 1.32 -8.24 -25.68
C GLU A 202 2.53 -7.37 -26.04
N LEU A 203 2.37 -6.04 -26.09
CA LEU A 203 3.48 -5.10 -26.31
C LEU A 203 4.55 -5.22 -25.22
N LEU A 204 4.14 -5.25 -23.94
CA LEU A 204 5.05 -5.45 -22.80
C LEU A 204 5.75 -6.82 -22.87
N ALA A 205 5.02 -7.87 -23.21
CA ALA A 205 5.54 -9.22 -23.29
C ALA A 205 6.54 -9.37 -24.45
N ASP A 206 6.25 -8.77 -25.60
CA ASP A 206 7.14 -8.74 -26.76
C ASP A 206 8.45 -8.00 -26.44
N ALA A 207 8.38 -6.77 -25.91
CA ALA A 207 9.55 -6.00 -25.51
C ALA A 207 10.41 -6.75 -24.48
N LYS A 208 9.77 -7.43 -23.51
CA LYS A 208 10.46 -8.29 -22.55
C LYS A 208 11.15 -9.46 -23.25
N SER A 209 10.50 -10.12 -24.19
CA SER A 209 11.04 -11.27 -24.93
C SER A 209 12.26 -10.88 -25.77
N LYS A 210 12.29 -9.66 -26.26
CA LYS A 210 13.38 -9.06 -27.03
C LYS A 210 14.52 -8.50 -26.16
N GLY A 211 14.37 -8.60 -24.84
CA GLY A 211 15.40 -8.17 -23.90
C GLY A 211 15.52 -6.65 -23.75
N VAL A 212 14.47 -5.89 -24.09
CA VAL A 212 14.44 -4.42 -23.92
C VAL A 212 14.64 -4.06 -22.47
N TYR A 213 13.94 -4.76 -21.55
CA TYR A 213 13.99 -4.45 -20.13
C TYR A 213 15.22 -5.08 -19.45
N GLN A 214 16.02 -4.24 -18.81
CA GLN A 214 17.07 -4.67 -17.89
C GLN A 214 16.44 -5.34 -16.65
N SER A 215 15.42 -4.69 -16.07
CA SER A 215 14.67 -5.23 -14.94
C SER A 215 13.34 -4.49 -14.75
N PHE A 216 12.47 -5.12 -13.94
CA PHE A 216 11.28 -4.48 -13.41
C PHE A 216 11.60 -4.04 -11.97
N VAL A 217 11.40 -2.76 -11.66
CA VAL A 217 11.85 -2.13 -10.43
C VAL A 217 10.76 -1.30 -9.76
N MET A 218 10.88 -1.13 -8.46
CA MET A 218 10.22 -0.10 -7.67
C MET A 218 11.30 0.84 -7.09
N ASP A 219 11.44 0.90 -5.79
CA ASP A 219 12.41 1.78 -5.10
C ASP A 219 13.87 1.43 -5.46
N GLU A 220 14.13 0.21 -5.95
CA GLU A 220 15.46 -0.19 -6.42
C GLU A 220 15.97 0.63 -7.62
N VAL A 221 15.10 1.41 -8.26
CA VAL A 221 15.47 2.32 -9.35
C VAL A 221 16.56 3.31 -8.95
N PHE A 222 16.51 3.81 -7.71
CA PHE A 222 17.48 4.79 -7.20
C PHE A 222 18.94 4.28 -7.18
N GLY A 223 19.13 2.98 -7.12
CA GLY A 223 20.46 2.35 -7.16
C GLY A 223 20.88 1.87 -8.54
N LYS A 224 20.03 2.01 -9.57
CA LYS A 224 20.26 1.46 -10.92
C LYS A 224 20.39 2.51 -12.03
N MET A 225 20.07 3.77 -11.74
CA MET A 225 20.16 4.90 -12.66
C MET A 225 21.52 5.62 -12.59
#